data_b1be95c5842c6056ec855f3f0facb65e
#
_entry.id   b1be95c5842c6056ec855f3f0facb65e
#
_cell.length_a   1.000
_cell.length_b   1.000
_cell.length_c   1.000
_cell.angle_alpha   90.00
_cell.angle_beta   90.00
_cell.angle_gamma   90.00
#
_symmetry.space_group_name_H-M   'P 1'
#
loop_
_entity.id
_entity.type
_entity.pdbx_description
1 polymer ?
#
loop_
_entity_poly.entity_id
_entity_poly.type
_entity_poly.pdbx_seq_one_letter_code
_entity_poly.pdbx_strand_id
1 'polypeptide(L)'
;MDAAPEMLARAKARLGEDRVRFVQADLFTWTPDRRYDVVFFSAWISHVPLDRFDAFWSFVADCLRPSGRVFFIDDAYRTPDELIEGESSSTIRRRLNDGTSYRAVKVPHRPADLEGRLRRLGWTVTVTATSGPCYWGQGMLDRSSEAERWLAGGPH
;
A
#
# COMPACT_ATOMS: atom_id res chain seq x y z
N MET A 1 -11.51 1.32 -4.55
CA MET A 1 -11.83 1.74 -3.19
C MET A 1 -11.12 3.03 -2.88
N ASP A 2 -11.74 3.94 -2.16
CA ASP A 2 -11.15 5.19 -1.67
C ASP A 2 -11.99 5.70 -0.50
N ALA A 3 -11.40 6.43 0.44
CA ALA A 3 -12.13 7.07 1.53
C ALA A 3 -12.81 8.38 1.07
N ALA A 4 -12.25 9.05 0.06
CA ALA A 4 -12.72 10.33 -0.45
C ALA A 4 -13.85 10.14 -1.48
N PRO A 5 -15.09 10.58 -1.20
CA PRO A 5 -16.22 10.41 -2.11
C PRO A 5 -16.02 11.16 -3.43
N GLU A 6 -15.31 12.30 -3.43
CA GLU A 6 -14.99 13.09 -4.62
C GLU A 6 -14.08 12.32 -5.59
N MET A 7 -13.13 11.55 -5.07
CA MET A 7 -12.25 10.70 -5.88
C MET A 7 -13.01 9.54 -6.50
N LEU A 8 -13.93 8.93 -5.75
CA LEU A 8 -14.82 7.90 -6.28
C LEU A 8 -15.76 8.44 -7.35
N ALA A 9 -16.33 9.64 -7.16
CA ALA A 9 -17.17 10.28 -8.17
C ALA A 9 -16.42 10.52 -9.48
N ARG A 10 -15.17 11.00 -9.42
CA ARG A 10 -14.30 11.18 -10.59
C ARG A 10 -13.96 9.84 -11.27
N ALA A 11 -13.69 8.81 -10.48
CA ALA A 11 -13.40 7.48 -11.01
C ALA A 11 -14.64 6.88 -11.70
N LYS A 12 -15.84 7.00 -11.10
CA LYS A 12 -17.12 6.57 -11.71
C LYS A 12 -17.38 7.28 -13.03
N ALA A 13 -17.17 8.60 -13.08
CA ALA A 13 -17.36 9.39 -14.30
C ALA A 13 -16.44 8.94 -15.45
N ARG A 14 -15.25 8.40 -15.13
CA ARG A 14 -14.28 7.95 -16.15
C ARG A 14 -14.47 6.50 -16.58
N LEU A 15 -14.83 5.61 -15.66
CA LEU A 15 -14.83 4.16 -15.88
C LEU A 15 -16.23 3.57 -16.11
N GLY A 16 -17.27 4.30 -15.76
CA GLY A 16 -18.63 3.75 -15.69
C GLY A 16 -18.78 2.76 -14.52
N GLU A 17 -19.98 2.25 -14.33
CA GLU A 17 -20.30 1.32 -13.22
C GLU A 17 -20.51 -0.14 -13.69
N ASP A 18 -20.56 -0.40 -14.99
CA ASP A 18 -20.92 -1.70 -15.54
C ASP A 18 -19.94 -2.83 -15.20
N ARG A 19 -18.65 -2.49 -15.03
CA ARG A 19 -17.56 -3.46 -14.79
C ARG A 19 -16.76 -3.19 -13.52
N VAL A 20 -17.06 -2.10 -12.82
CA VAL A 20 -16.26 -1.62 -11.68
C VAL A 20 -17.19 -1.41 -10.49
N ARG A 21 -16.90 -2.10 -9.39
CA ARG A 21 -17.52 -1.82 -8.10
C ARG A 21 -16.71 -0.77 -7.35
N PHE A 22 -17.35 0.35 -7.05
CA PHE A 22 -16.76 1.41 -6.24
C PHE A 22 -17.14 1.21 -4.78
N VAL A 23 -16.14 1.30 -3.89
CA VAL A 23 -16.32 1.14 -2.45
C VAL A 23 -15.77 2.37 -1.76
N GLN A 24 -16.62 3.09 -1.04
CA GLN A 24 -16.18 4.15 -0.14
C GLN A 24 -15.87 3.50 1.21
N ALA A 25 -14.61 3.51 1.60
CA ALA A 25 -14.18 2.95 2.88
C ALA A 25 -12.83 3.50 3.30
N ASP A 26 -12.62 3.57 4.60
CA ASP A 26 -11.28 3.69 5.18
C ASP A 26 -10.60 2.32 5.15
N LEU A 27 -9.47 2.25 4.50
CA LEU A 27 -8.70 1.02 4.30
C LEU A 27 -8.32 0.34 5.63
N PHE A 28 -8.09 1.10 6.68
CA PHE A 28 -7.67 0.58 7.97
C PHE A 28 -8.81 0.02 8.84
N THR A 29 -10.05 0.24 8.43
CA THR A 29 -11.25 -0.25 9.12
C THR A 29 -12.11 -1.16 8.26
N TRP A 30 -11.84 -1.19 6.94
CA TRP A 30 -12.60 -2.00 6.00
C TRP A 30 -12.18 -3.48 6.07
N THR A 31 -13.17 -4.36 6.04
CA THR A 31 -12.95 -5.80 5.93
C THR A 31 -13.33 -6.27 4.53
N PRO A 32 -12.49 -7.03 3.82
CA PRO A 32 -12.81 -7.53 2.50
C PRO A 32 -13.97 -8.52 2.56
N ASP A 33 -14.95 -8.35 1.67
CA ASP A 33 -16.10 -9.24 1.52
C ASP A 33 -15.77 -10.54 0.76
N ARG A 34 -14.62 -10.57 0.13
CA ARG A 34 -14.08 -11.72 -0.63
C ARG A 34 -12.58 -11.58 -0.83
N ARG A 35 -11.95 -12.68 -1.25
CA ARG A 35 -10.54 -12.67 -1.66
C ARG A 35 -10.42 -12.46 -3.18
N TYR A 36 -9.33 -11.83 -3.57
CA TYR A 36 -9.05 -11.38 -4.93
C TYR A 36 -7.80 -12.09 -5.48
N ASP A 37 -7.73 -12.21 -6.82
CA ASP A 37 -6.56 -12.76 -7.50
C ASP A 37 -5.41 -11.74 -7.56
N VAL A 38 -5.77 -10.44 -7.60
CA VAL A 38 -4.81 -9.34 -7.63
C VAL A 38 -5.28 -8.23 -6.69
N VAL A 39 -4.36 -7.73 -5.88
CA VAL A 39 -4.51 -6.45 -5.15
C VAL A 39 -3.57 -5.45 -5.80
N PHE A 40 -4.14 -4.35 -6.28
CA PHE A 40 -3.40 -3.23 -6.87
C PHE A 40 -3.63 -1.95 -6.07
N PHE A 41 -2.55 -1.21 -5.83
CA PHE A 41 -2.62 0.15 -5.31
C PHE A 41 -1.51 1.03 -5.89
N SER A 42 -1.77 2.33 -6.00
CA SER A 42 -0.78 3.31 -6.45
C SER A 42 -0.80 4.55 -5.59
N ALA A 43 0.38 5.18 -5.43
CA ALA A 43 0.60 6.38 -4.61
C ALA A 43 -0.01 6.24 -3.20
N TRP A 44 0.18 5.10 -2.56
CA TRP A 44 -0.44 4.77 -1.28
C TRP A 44 0.56 4.32 -0.21
N ILE A 45 1.51 3.42 -0.53
CA ILE A 45 2.40 2.83 0.47
C ILE A 45 3.27 3.88 1.17
N SER A 46 3.65 4.92 0.46
CA SER A 46 4.37 6.06 1.02
C SER A 46 3.51 6.89 2.00
N HIS A 47 2.20 6.74 1.99
CA HIS A 47 1.26 7.38 2.90
C HIS A 47 0.86 6.48 4.09
N VAL A 48 1.36 5.26 4.14
CA VAL A 48 1.16 4.35 5.28
C VAL A 48 2.19 4.69 6.38
N PRO A 49 1.75 5.10 7.58
CA PRO A 49 2.66 5.32 8.72
C PRO A 49 3.50 4.07 9.01
N LEU A 50 4.73 4.27 9.45
CA LEU A 50 5.67 3.16 9.69
C LEU A 50 5.19 2.17 10.75
N ASP A 51 4.48 2.64 11.76
CA ASP A 51 3.85 1.84 12.82
C ASP A 51 2.62 1.05 12.34
N ARG A 52 2.04 1.43 11.20
CA ARG A 52 0.91 0.75 10.56
C ARG A 52 1.31 -0.11 9.34
N PHE A 53 2.58 -0.10 8.98
CA PHE A 53 3.06 -0.79 7.78
C PHE A 53 2.78 -2.29 7.81
N ASP A 54 3.07 -2.96 8.91
CA ASP A 54 2.91 -4.40 9.05
C ASP A 54 1.42 -4.79 9.04
N ALA A 55 0.57 -4.00 9.72
CA ALA A 55 -0.88 -4.18 9.71
C ALA A 55 -1.47 -3.99 8.29
N PHE A 56 -0.97 -3.01 7.54
CA PHE A 56 -1.36 -2.82 6.14
C PHE A 56 -1.05 -4.04 5.28
N TRP A 57 0.16 -4.61 5.40
CA TRP A 57 0.54 -5.78 4.61
C TRP A 57 -0.17 -7.07 5.06
N SER A 58 -0.53 -7.19 6.33
CA SER A 58 -1.45 -8.25 6.79
C SER A 58 -2.82 -8.11 6.16
N PHE A 59 -3.37 -6.90 6.10
CA PHE A 59 -4.62 -6.62 5.40
C PHE A 59 -4.55 -6.98 3.90
N VAL A 60 -3.45 -6.64 3.20
CA VAL A 60 -3.24 -7.03 1.79
C VAL A 60 -3.25 -8.56 1.65
N ALA A 61 -2.63 -9.28 2.59
CA ALA A 61 -2.64 -10.75 2.62
C ALA A 61 -4.06 -11.32 2.77
N ASP A 62 -4.88 -10.72 3.64
CA ASP A 62 -6.28 -11.13 3.87
C ASP A 62 -7.15 -10.89 2.63
N CYS A 63 -6.83 -9.86 1.85
CA CYS A 63 -7.50 -9.58 0.58
C CYS A 63 -7.18 -10.61 -0.52
N LEU A 64 -6.06 -11.33 -0.43
CA LEU A 64 -5.58 -12.19 -1.51
C LEU A 64 -6.02 -13.66 -1.35
N ARG A 65 -6.36 -14.28 -2.48
CA ARG A 65 -6.42 -15.74 -2.60
C ARG A 65 -5.05 -16.37 -2.36
N PRO A 66 -4.95 -17.67 -2.07
CA PRO A 66 -3.67 -18.34 -1.82
C PRO A 66 -2.60 -18.12 -2.90
N SER A 67 -3.01 -18.10 -4.18
CA SER A 67 -2.13 -17.82 -5.34
C SER A 67 -2.21 -16.37 -5.84
N GLY A 68 -2.86 -15.50 -5.08
CA GLY A 68 -3.06 -14.10 -5.45
C GLY A 68 -1.76 -13.31 -5.44
N ARG A 69 -1.76 -12.23 -6.21
CA ARG A 69 -0.58 -11.38 -6.39
C ARG A 69 -0.87 -9.95 -5.96
N VAL A 70 0.15 -9.30 -5.44
CA VAL A 70 0.15 -7.86 -5.23
C VAL A 70 0.91 -7.18 -6.37
N PHE A 71 0.41 -6.03 -6.80
CA PHE A 71 1.11 -5.11 -7.69
C PHE A 71 0.92 -3.68 -7.17
N PHE A 72 1.97 -2.89 -7.12
CA PHE A 72 1.89 -1.51 -6.66
C PHE A 72 2.86 -0.59 -7.39
N ILE A 73 2.50 0.69 -7.42
CA ILE A 73 3.34 1.78 -7.94
C ILE A 73 3.34 2.89 -6.89
N ASP A 74 4.51 3.40 -6.56
CA ASP A 74 4.63 4.53 -5.65
C ASP A 74 5.87 5.38 -5.98
N ASP A 75 6.10 6.42 -5.22
CA ASP A 75 7.26 7.27 -5.34
C ASP A 75 7.90 7.57 -3.98
N ALA A 76 9.19 7.78 -3.99
CA ALA A 76 9.95 8.24 -2.84
C ALA A 76 10.18 9.77 -2.87
N TYR A 77 9.51 10.46 -3.81
CA TYR A 77 9.77 11.87 -4.05
C TYR A 77 9.19 12.77 -2.96
N ARG A 78 10.02 13.66 -2.50
CA ARG A 78 9.68 14.79 -1.66
C ARG A 78 10.75 15.86 -1.83
N THR A 79 10.37 17.11 -1.67
CA THR A 79 11.27 18.25 -1.79
C THR A 79 11.73 18.71 -0.40
N PRO A 80 12.92 19.37 -0.28
CA PRO A 80 13.39 19.87 1.00
C PRO A 80 12.43 20.87 1.67
N ASP A 81 11.70 21.66 0.88
CA ASP A 81 10.73 22.64 1.34
C ASP A 81 9.42 22.02 1.88
N GLU A 82 9.17 20.76 1.59
CA GLU A 82 8.08 19.98 2.19
C GLU A 82 8.43 19.48 3.60
N LEU A 83 9.72 19.39 3.95
CA LEU A 83 10.15 18.93 5.27
C LEU A 83 9.78 19.93 6.35
N ILE A 84 9.36 19.42 7.50
CA ILE A 84 8.99 20.24 8.67
C ILE A 84 10.14 20.16 9.65
N GLU A 85 10.72 21.33 9.97
CA GLU A 85 11.83 21.43 10.92
C GLU A 85 11.41 20.85 12.30
N GLY A 86 12.30 20.04 12.88
CA GLY A 86 12.06 19.40 14.19
C GLY A 86 11.12 18.20 14.15
N GLU A 87 10.60 17.82 12.97
CA GLU A 87 9.73 16.65 12.84
C GLU A 87 10.42 15.45 12.18
N SER A 88 9.77 14.27 12.35
CA SER A 88 10.19 13.06 11.64
C SER A 88 10.17 13.28 10.13
N SER A 89 11.18 12.77 9.44
CA SER A 89 11.27 12.81 7.99
C SER A 89 10.14 12.05 7.26
N SER A 90 9.26 11.37 7.97
CA SER A 90 8.07 10.71 7.42
C SER A 90 6.83 11.59 7.37
N THR A 91 6.89 12.84 7.89
CA THR A 91 5.82 13.82 7.81
C THR A 91 6.28 15.00 6.97
N ILE A 92 5.44 15.42 6.03
CA ILE A 92 5.70 16.55 5.14
C ILE A 92 4.58 17.58 5.25
N ARG A 93 4.89 18.82 4.85
CA ARG A 93 3.90 19.86 4.60
C ARG A 93 3.64 19.95 3.11
N ARG A 94 2.45 19.55 2.69
CA ARG A 94 2.01 19.67 1.31
C ARG A 94 1.25 20.97 1.13
N ARG A 95 1.62 21.79 0.13
CA ARG A 95 0.91 23.00 -0.25
C ARG A 95 0.11 22.78 -1.51
N LEU A 96 -1.15 23.18 -1.50
CA LEU A 96 -2.03 23.18 -2.66
C LEU A 96 -1.83 24.44 -3.52
N ASN A 97 -2.34 24.39 -4.75
CA ASN A 97 -2.24 25.52 -5.69
C ASN A 97 -3.02 26.78 -5.21
N ASP A 98 -4.02 26.60 -4.36
CA ASP A 98 -4.77 27.71 -3.72
C ASP A 98 -4.04 28.34 -2.52
N GLY A 99 -2.85 27.82 -2.19
CA GLY A 99 -2.05 28.28 -1.07
C GLY A 99 -2.31 27.57 0.25
N THR A 100 -3.36 26.76 0.34
CA THR A 100 -3.67 25.96 1.54
C THR A 100 -2.56 24.94 1.79
N SER A 101 -2.19 24.74 3.05
CA SER A 101 -1.18 23.75 3.44
C SER A 101 -1.75 22.77 4.44
N TYR A 102 -1.34 21.50 4.31
CA TYR A 102 -1.69 20.45 5.25
C TYR A 102 -0.48 19.52 5.51
N ARG A 103 -0.55 18.82 6.64
CA ARG A 103 0.45 17.80 6.99
C ARG A 103 0.01 16.47 6.40
N ALA A 104 0.95 15.74 5.84
CA ALA A 104 0.73 14.42 5.28
C ALA A 104 1.87 13.46 5.66
N VAL A 105 1.55 12.20 5.85
CA VAL A 105 2.56 11.15 5.93
C VAL A 105 3.14 10.94 4.53
N LYS A 106 4.47 10.93 4.43
CA LYS A 106 5.22 10.60 3.21
C LYS A 106 6.50 9.89 3.58
N VAL A 107 6.44 8.58 3.65
CA VAL A 107 7.58 7.71 3.97
C VAL A 107 8.35 7.41 2.68
N PRO A 108 9.62 7.84 2.53
CA PRO A 108 10.41 7.54 1.35
C PRO A 108 10.94 6.10 1.43
N HIS A 109 10.31 5.17 0.76
CA HIS A 109 10.80 3.81 0.67
C HIS A 109 11.86 3.69 -0.44
N ARG A 110 13.04 3.17 -0.09
CA ARG A 110 14.02 2.72 -1.10
C ARG A 110 13.65 1.30 -1.53
N PRO A 111 13.71 0.97 -2.83
CA PRO A 111 13.32 -0.35 -3.34
C PRO A 111 13.92 -1.53 -2.57
N ALA A 112 15.22 -1.55 -2.35
CA ALA A 112 15.90 -2.65 -1.65
C ALA A 112 15.48 -2.76 -0.16
N ASP A 113 15.29 -1.64 0.52
CA ASP A 113 14.85 -1.61 1.92
C ASP A 113 13.39 -2.11 2.04
N LEU A 114 12.55 -1.73 1.07
CA LEU A 114 11.16 -2.17 0.99
C LEU A 114 11.07 -3.67 0.74
N GLU A 115 11.84 -4.21 -0.23
CA GLU A 115 11.93 -5.65 -0.45
C GLU A 115 12.37 -6.40 0.81
N GLY A 116 13.42 -5.91 1.48
CA GLY A 116 13.93 -6.52 2.71
C GLY A 116 12.88 -6.52 3.83
N ARG A 117 12.12 -5.43 3.95
CA ARG A 117 11.02 -5.34 4.93
C ARG A 117 9.88 -6.30 4.60
N LEU A 118 9.46 -6.38 3.35
CA LEU A 118 8.42 -7.28 2.88
C LEU A 118 8.80 -8.75 3.05
N ARG A 119 10.06 -9.09 2.76
CA ARG A 119 10.56 -10.46 2.98
C ARG A 119 10.46 -10.89 4.44
N ARG A 120 10.72 -10.01 5.40
CA ARG A 120 10.53 -10.32 6.83
C ARG A 120 9.08 -10.57 7.22
N LEU A 121 8.13 -10.03 6.44
CA LEU A 121 6.68 -10.27 6.61
C LEU A 121 6.19 -11.48 5.80
N GLY A 122 7.10 -12.28 5.22
CA GLY A 122 6.77 -13.47 4.43
C GLY A 122 6.38 -13.18 2.97
N TRP A 123 6.67 -12.00 2.46
CA TRP A 123 6.38 -11.66 1.07
C TRP A 123 7.59 -11.89 0.16
N THR A 124 7.35 -12.54 -0.96
CA THR A 124 8.30 -12.60 -2.08
C THR A 124 7.90 -11.54 -3.10
N VAL A 125 8.49 -10.36 -2.97
CA VAL A 125 8.20 -9.17 -3.80
C VAL A 125 9.50 -8.67 -4.40
N THR A 126 9.47 -8.34 -5.69
CA THR A 126 10.52 -7.59 -6.37
C THR A 126 10.07 -6.14 -6.52
N VAL A 127 10.93 -5.19 -6.14
CA VAL A 127 10.68 -3.76 -6.26
C VAL A 127 11.69 -3.14 -7.22
N THR A 128 11.20 -2.55 -8.30
CA THR A 128 12.02 -2.00 -9.38
C THR A 128 11.92 -0.48 -9.41
N ALA A 129 13.05 0.20 -9.33
CA ALA A 129 13.12 1.65 -9.56
C ALA A 129 12.90 1.96 -11.03
N THR A 130 12.26 3.10 -11.31
CA THR A 130 12.19 3.67 -12.66
C THR A 130 13.36 4.66 -12.88
N SER A 131 13.47 5.21 -14.08
CA SER A 131 14.40 6.31 -14.37
C SER A 131 14.04 7.62 -13.67
N GLY A 132 12.84 7.72 -13.10
CA GLY A 132 12.33 8.86 -12.35
C GLY A 132 12.21 8.57 -10.85
N PRO A 133 11.40 9.35 -10.13
CA PRO A 133 11.23 9.19 -8.67
C PRO A 133 10.36 7.99 -8.28
N CYS A 134 9.70 7.35 -9.23
CA CYS A 134 8.79 6.25 -8.99
C CYS A 134 9.49 4.91 -8.89
N TYR A 135 8.85 3.98 -8.24
CA TYR A 135 9.16 2.55 -8.25
C TYR A 135 7.86 1.76 -8.38
N TRP A 136 7.97 0.52 -8.80
CA TRP A 136 6.86 -0.43 -8.81
C TRP A 136 7.31 -1.74 -8.18
N GLY A 137 6.36 -2.46 -7.61
CA GLY A 137 6.61 -3.76 -7.01
C GLY A 137 5.53 -4.77 -7.36
N GLN A 138 5.94 -6.02 -7.45
CA GLN A 138 5.04 -7.15 -7.66
C GLN A 138 5.51 -8.38 -6.89
N GLY A 139 4.57 -9.22 -6.49
CA GLY A 139 4.91 -10.45 -5.79
C GLY A 139 3.72 -11.16 -5.20
N MET A 140 4.01 -12.07 -4.29
CA MET A 140 3.04 -12.89 -3.58
C MET A 140 3.47 -13.13 -2.13
N LEU A 141 2.51 -13.50 -1.29
CA LEU A 141 2.79 -13.98 0.06
C LEU A 141 3.30 -15.43 -0.03
N ASP A 142 4.42 -15.70 0.60
CA ASP A 142 4.93 -17.06 0.78
C ASP A 142 4.15 -17.72 1.93
N ARG A 143 3.26 -18.64 1.57
CA ARG A 143 2.44 -19.41 2.52
C ARG A 143 3.05 -20.76 2.88
N SER A 144 4.22 -21.10 2.36
CA SER A 144 4.89 -22.39 2.66
C SER A 144 5.20 -22.53 4.15
N SER A 145 5.61 -21.43 4.79
CA SER A 145 5.86 -21.40 6.24
C SER A 145 4.61 -21.52 7.13
N GLU A 146 3.43 -21.21 6.63
CA GLU A 146 2.15 -21.42 7.35
C GLU A 146 1.74 -22.90 7.29
N ALA A 147 1.90 -23.54 6.13
CA ALA A 147 1.64 -24.96 5.95
C ALA A 147 2.57 -25.83 6.82
N GLU A 148 3.85 -25.47 6.89
CA GLU A 148 4.82 -26.18 7.74
C GLU A 148 4.52 -26.00 9.24
N ARG A 149 4.11 -24.82 9.69
CA ARG A 149 3.69 -24.58 11.09
C ARG A 149 2.43 -25.33 11.44
N TRP A 150 1.49 -25.47 10.50
CA TRP A 150 0.26 -26.24 10.72
C TRP A 150 0.54 -27.76 10.79
N LEU A 151 1.48 -28.27 9.99
CA LEU A 151 1.91 -29.67 10.02
C LEU A 151 2.77 -30.00 11.25
N ALA A 152 3.53 -29.05 11.77
CA ALA A 152 4.37 -29.23 12.96
C ALA A 152 3.59 -29.06 14.28
N GLY A 153 2.43 -28.42 14.27
CA GLY A 153 1.55 -28.12 15.43
C GLY A 153 0.25 -28.90 15.42
N GLY A 154 0.20 -30.11 14.92
CA GLY A 154 -0.97 -30.99 14.95
C GLY A 154 -1.50 -31.15 16.40
N PRO A 155 -2.83 -31.25 16.60
CA PRO A 155 -3.43 -31.27 17.92
C PRO A 155 -2.99 -32.51 18.68
N HIS A 156 -2.50 -32.28 19.89
CA HIS A 156 -2.37 -33.30 20.94
C HIS A 156 -3.73 -33.58 21.58
#